data_d589b977aba5341494a0bfda578ae3e5
#
_entry.id   d589b977aba5341494a0bfda578ae3e5
#
_cell.length_a   1.000
_cell.length_b   1.000
_cell.length_c   1.000
_cell.angle_alpha   90.00
_cell.angle_beta   90.00
_cell.angle_gamma   90.00
#
_symmetry.space_group_name_H-M   'P 1'
#
loop_
_entity.id
_entity.type
_entity.pdbx_description
1 polymer ?
#
loop_
_entity_poly.entity_id
_entity_poly.type
_entity_poly.pdbx_seq_one_letter_code
_entity_poly.pdbx_strand_id
1 'polypeptide(L)'
;LWDDSAEARAKAEAEGFACTDLMRNGAFDGVAALITSPGIPHLYPQPNKVIARALALGVPVDNDIGLFFRSFATTAWDNFEVAPKIVCVTGSNGKSTTTALIHHILAEAGRPTQMAGNIGRGVLDIDPPGEGEVVVLELSSYQTDLARALTPDIAVFTNLSPDHMD
;
A
#
# COMPACT_ATOMS: atom_id res chain seq x y z
N LEU A 1 7.38 6.28 14.63
CA LEU A 1 6.03 6.55 14.13
C LEU A 1 5.65 8.00 14.43
N TRP A 2 4.79 8.61 13.63
CA TRP A 2 4.26 9.96 13.86
C TRP A 2 2.83 10.09 13.36
N ASP A 3 2.01 10.82 14.09
CA ASP A 3 0.68 11.26 13.71
C ASP A 3 0.46 12.70 14.24
N ASP A 4 -0.30 13.53 13.54
CA ASP A 4 -0.60 14.89 13.99
C ASP A 4 -1.57 14.88 15.19
N SER A 5 -2.40 13.83 15.35
CA SER A 5 -3.27 13.64 16.51
C SER A 5 -2.49 13.15 17.73
N ALA A 6 -2.60 13.86 18.84
CA ALA A 6 -2.01 13.43 20.11
C ALA A 6 -2.64 12.13 20.64
N GLU A 7 -3.92 11.91 20.38
CA GLU A 7 -4.63 10.69 20.78
C GLU A 7 -4.12 9.46 19.99
N ALA A 8 -3.92 9.61 18.67
CA ALA A 8 -3.37 8.54 17.83
C ALA A 8 -1.94 8.17 18.27
N ARG A 9 -1.11 9.17 18.62
CA ARG A 9 0.24 8.92 19.15
C ARG A 9 0.20 8.18 20.48
N ALA A 10 -0.66 8.63 21.41
CA ALA A 10 -0.80 7.97 22.71
C ALA A 10 -1.26 6.51 22.59
N LYS A 11 -2.17 6.24 21.66
CA LYS A 11 -2.60 4.86 21.34
C LYS A 11 -1.44 4.02 20.80
N ALA A 12 -0.68 4.55 19.84
CA ALA A 12 0.47 3.85 19.28
C ALA A 12 1.56 3.57 20.35
N GLU A 13 1.83 4.52 21.23
CA GLU A 13 2.76 4.34 22.35
C GLU A 13 2.28 3.28 23.33
N ALA A 14 0.97 3.21 23.62
CA ALA A 14 0.39 2.17 24.45
C ALA A 14 0.49 0.77 23.82
N GLU A 15 0.54 0.68 22.49
CA GLU A 15 0.80 -0.53 21.73
C GLU A 15 2.30 -0.86 21.57
N GLY A 16 3.19 -0.05 22.14
CA GLY A 16 4.64 -0.27 22.16
C GLY A 16 5.41 0.37 21.01
N PHE A 17 4.78 1.21 20.20
CA PHE A 17 5.46 1.92 19.12
C PHE A 17 6.14 3.20 19.63
N ALA A 18 7.38 3.43 19.22
CA ALA A 18 8.07 4.69 19.49
C ALA A 18 7.52 5.82 18.62
N CYS A 19 6.99 6.87 19.21
CA CYS A 19 6.59 8.07 18.51
C CYS A 19 7.70 9.13 18.56
N THR A 20 8.01 9.70 17.40
CA THR A 20 9.06 10.72 17.26
C THR A 20 8.51 11.89 16.46
N ASP A 21 8.67 13.12 16.95
CA ASP A 21 8.31 14.31 16.19
C ASP A 21 9.20 14.44 14.95
N LEU A 22 8.62 14.16 13.78
CA LEU A 22 9.32 14.21 12.50
C LEU A 22 9.63 15.64 12.03
N MET A 23 9.13 16.66 12.73
CA MET A 23 9.51 18.05 12.48
C MET A 23 10.76 18.48 13.25
N ARG A 24 11.25 17.67 14.20
CA ARG A 24 12.48 17.94 14.96
C ARG A 24 13.72 17.80 14.05
N ASN A 25 14.76 18.59 14.33
CA ASN A 25 16.04 18.45 13.64
C ASN A 25 16.67 17.07 13.92
N GLY A 26 17.22 16.45 12.88
CA GLY A 26 17.80 15.11 12.95
C GLY A 26 16.79 13.96 12.96
N ALA A 27 15.48 14.23 12.91
CA ALA A 27 14.46 13.19 12.93
C ALA A 27 14.51 12.23 11.74
N PHE A 28 15.11 12.66 10.65
CA PHE A 28 15.31 11.85 9.43
C PHE A 28 16.73 11.29 9.31
N ASP A 29 17.59 11.46 10.30
CA ASP A 29 18.95 10.92 10.24
C ASP A 29 18.91 9.39 10.25
N GLY A 30 19.46 8.77 9.20
CA GLY A 30 19.45 7.31 9.01
C GLY A 30 18.10 6.72 8.57
N VAL A 31 17.08 7.55 8.28
CA VAL A 31 15.80 7.07 7.76
C VAL A 31 15.95 6.72 6.28
N ALA A 32 15.68 5.46 5.94
CA ALA A 32 15.75 4.96 4.57
C ALA A 32 14.55 5.36 3.70
N ALA A 33 13.37 5.46 4.30
CA ALA A 33 12.14 5.90 3.63
C ALA A 33 11.10 6.39 4.65
N LEU A 34 10.24 7.30 4.23
CA LEU A 34 9.03 7.68 4.94
C LEU A 34 7.85 6.92 4.34
N ILE A 35 7.17 6.11 5.15
CA ILE A 35 5.95 5.41 4.74
C ILE A 35 4.76 6.17 5.27
N THR A 36 3.85 6.56 4.38
CA THR A 36 2.67 7.36 4.74
C THR A 36 1.38 6.59 4.51
N SER A 37 0.38 6.85 5.34
CA SER A 37 -0.96 6.27 5.18
C SER A 37 -1.64 6.85 3.94
N PRO A 38 -2.51 6.07 3.25
CA PRO A 38 -3.37 6.59 2.21
C PRO A 38 -4.22 7.75 2.72
N GLY A 39 -4.41 8.77 1.89
CA GLY A 39 -5.20 9.95 2.24
C GLY A 39 -4.42 11.10 2.88
N ILE A 40 -3.16 10.90 3.28
CA ILE A 40 -2.30 12.01 3.66
C ILE A 40 -1.80 12.71 2.37
N PRO A 41 -2.09 14.00 2.17
CA PRO A 41 -1.72 14.69 0.95
C PRO A 41 -0.20 14.70 0.75
N HIS A 42 0.24 14.16 -0.38
CA HIS A 42 1.68 14.16 -0.72
C HIS A 42 2.04 15.15 -1.84
N LEU A 43 1.04 15.63 -2.61
CA LEU A 43 1.22 16.64 -3.65
C LEU A 43 0.16 17.75 -3.54
N TYR A 44 -1.13 17.41 -3.58
CA TYR A 44 -2.24 18.36 -3.67
C TYR A 44 -3.19 18.28 -2.47
N PRO A 45 -3.84 19.41 -2.10
CA PRO A 45 -3.60 20.77 -2.59
C PRO A 45 -2.24 21.33 -2.13
N GLN A 46 -1.70 20.82 -1.03
CA GLN A 46 -0.35 21.06 -0.54
C GLN A 46 0.14 19.78 0.15
N PRO A 47 1.40 19.40 -0.02
CA PRO A 47 1.94 18.23 0.67
C PRO A 47 1.90 18.46 2.19
N ASN A 48 1.62 17.39 2.93
CA ASN A 48 1.78 17.39 4.37
C ASN A 48 3.22 17.85 4.73
N LYS A 49 3.34 18.66 5.77
CA LYS A 49 4.63 19.26 6.19
C LYS A 49 5.74 18.24 6.43
N VAL A 50 5.39 17.04 6.95
CA VAL A 50 6.34 15.95 7.20
C VAL A 50 6.82 15.35 5.87
N ILE A 51 5.90 15.15 4.92
CA ILE A 51 6.23 14.65 3.58
C ILE A 51 7.11 15.66 2.84
N ALA A 52 6.73 16.94 2.84
CA ALA A 52 7.53 18.00 2.24
C ALA A 52 8.96 18.06 2.81
N ARG A 53 9.09 17.89 4.13
CA ARG A 53 10.40 17.84 4.79
C ARG A 53 11.21 16.61 4.38
N ALA A 54 10.60 15.42 4.34
CA ALA A 54 11.28 14.20 3.90
C ALA A 54 11.84 14.37 2.48
N LEU A 55 11.02 14.86 1.55
CA LEU A 55 11.42 15.11 0.16
C LEU A 55 12.54 16.14 0.07
N ALA A 56 12.48 17.23 0.85
CA ALA A 56 13.54 18.25 0.90
C ALA A 56 14.88 17.70 1.42
N LEU A 57 14.84 16.68 2.26
CA LEU A 57 16.01 15.98 2.79
C LEU A 57 16.46 14.80 1.91
N GLY A 58 15.81 14.56 0.76
CA GLY A 58 16.13 13.45 -0.14
C GLY A 58 15.67 12.07 0.38
N VAL A 59 14.80 12.04 1.39
CA VAL A 59 14.24 10.80 1.92
C VAL A 59 13.08 10.36 1.02
N PRO A 60 13.12 9.16 0.42
CA PRO A 60 12.03 8.63 -0.38
C PRO A 60 10.73 8.55 0.43
N VAL A 61 9.62 8.89 -0.22
CA VAL A 61 8.27 8.72 0.36
C VAL A 61 7.57 7.61 -0.40
N ASP A 62 6.97 6.69 0.32
CA ASP A 62 6.26 5.52 -0.21
C ASP A 62 5.04 5.21 0.67
N ASN A 63 4.28 4.18 0.36
CA ASN A 63 3.13 3.75 1.12
C ASN A 63 3.17 2.23 1.41
N ASP A 64 2.11 1.70 2.02
CA ASP A 64 1.92 0.29 2.32
C ASP A 64 1.99 -0.60 1.06
N ILE A 65 1.43 -0.13 -0.06
CA ILE A 65 1.47 -0.85 -1.34
C ILE A 65 2.91 -0.96 -1.86
N GLY A 66 3.66 0.14 -1.82
CA GLY A 66 5.08 0.13 -2.20
C GLY A 66 5.91 -0.80 -1.31
N LEU A 67 5.65 -0.81 0.00
CA LEU A 67 6.28 -1.77 0.93
C LEU A 67 5.91 -3.22 0.60
N PHE A 68 4.64 -3.49 0.31
CA PHE A 68 4.20 -4.81 -0.10
C PHE A 68 5.02 -5.32 -1.29
N PHE A 69 5.07 -4.58 -2.38
CA PHE A 69 5.81 -4.99 -3.57
C PHE A 69 7.32 -5.14 -3.35
N ARG A 70 7.90 -4.40 -2.40
CA ARG A 70 9.32 -4.54 -2.03
C ARG A 70 9.60 -5.73 -1.13
N SER A 71 8.61 -6.17 -0.34
CA SER A 71 8.79 -7.16 0.72
C SER A 71 8.35 -8.56 0.34
N PHE A 72 7.31 -8.68 -0.48
CA PHE A 72 6.66 -9.96 -0.77
C PHE A 72 7.21 -10.68 -1.99
N ALA A 73 7.75 -9.96 -2.99
CA ALA A 73 8.53 -10.57 -4.07
C ALA A 73 9.92 -10.96 -3.53
N THR A 74 9.97 -11.92 -2.63
CA THR A 74 11.21 -12.33 -1.96
C THR A 74 11.84 -13.51 -2.67
N THR A 75 13.12 -13.73 -2.40
CA THR A 75 13.88 -14.92 -2.85
C THR A 75 13.24 -16.25 -2.42
N ALA A 76 12.27 -16.25 -1.49
CA ALA A 76 11.51 -17.44 -1.15
C ALA A 76 10.70 -17.98 -2.33
N TRP A 77 10.25 -17.10 -3.24
CA TRP A 77 9.51 -17.49 -4.43
C TRP A 77 10.36 -18.20 -5.48
N ASP A 78 11.69 -18.04 -5.43
CA ASP A 78 12.61 -18.74 -6.31
C ASP A 78 12.58 -20.28 -6.08
N ASN A 79 12.05 -20.72 -4.93
CA ASN A 79 11.91 -22.14 -4.60
C ASN A 79 10.56 -22.73 -5.03
N PHE A 80 9.64 -21.92 -5.56
CA PHE A 80 8.34 -22.40 -6.03
C PHE A 80 8.40 -22.85 -7.49
N GLU A 81 7.71 -23.93 -7.83
CA GLU A 81 7.52 -24.35 -9.23
C GLU A 81 6.64 -23.33 -9.97
N VAL A 82 5.64 -22.79 -9.26
CA VAL A 82 4.74 -21.76 -9.76
C VAL A 82 4.77 -20.55 -8.84
N ALA A 83 5.41 -19.47 -9.26
CA ALA A 83 5.47 -18.25 -8.49
C ALA A 83 4.06 -17.67 -8.25
N PRO A 84 3.80 -17.07 -7.10
CA PRO A 84 2.58 -16.31 -6.83
C PRO A 84 2.35 -15.22 -7.87
N LYS A 85 1.08 -14.85 -8.08
CA LYS A 85 0.70 -13.80 -9.02
C LYS A 85 -0.05 -12.69 -8.31
N ILE A 86 0.20 -11.46 -8.71
CA ILE A 86 -0.45 -10.28 -8.16
C ILE A 86 -1.31 -9.62 -9.23
N VAL A 87 -2.61 -9.51 -8.94
CA VAL A 87 -3.60 -8.81 -9.76
C VAL A 87 -3.97 -7.52 -9.04
N CYS A 88 -3.73 -6.37 -9.67
CA CYS A 88 -4.15 -5.08 -9.15
C CYS A 88 -5.37 -4.56 -9.90
N VAL A 89 -6.38 -4.11 -9.17
CA VAL A 89 -7.61 -3.54 -9.71
C VAL A 89 -7.72 -2.08 -9.27
N THR A 90 -7.82 -1.17 -10.22
CA THR A 90 -8.02 0.26 -9.97
C THR A 90 -9.01 0.88 -10.96
N GLY A 91 -9.28 2.17 -10.84
CA GLY A 91 -10.21 2.94 -11.66
C GLY A 91 -11.14 3.78 -10.80
N SER A 92 -12.01 4.58 -11.42
CA SER A 92 -12.93 5.44 -10.68
C SER A 92 -14.04 4.63 -9.99
N ASN A 93 -14.77 3.80 -10.73
CA ASN A 93 -15.91 3.03 -10.22
C ASN A 93 -15.76 1.53 -10.49
N GLY A 94 -16.41 0.71 -9.65
CA GLY A 94 -16.45 -0.75 -9.83
C GLY A 94 -15.23 -1.51 -9.34
N LYS A 95 -14.25 -0.86 -8.73
CA LYS A 95 -13.03 -1.49 -8.19
C LYS A 95 -13.37 -2.66 -7.26
N SER A 96 -14.11 -2.39 -6.19
CA SER A 96 -14.45 -3.39 -5.15
C SER A 96 -15.22 -4.58 -5.71
N THR A 97 -16.20 -4.31 -6.57
CA THR A 97 -16.98 -5.36 -7.23
C THR A 97 -16.10 -6.23 -8.13
N THR A 98 -15.23 -5.62 -8.92
CA THR A 98 -14.32 -6.34 -9.83
C THR A 98 -13.30 -7.15 -9.04
N THR A 99 -12.71 -6.57 -7.99
CA THR A 99 -11.76 -7.26 -7.10
C THR A 99 -12.42 -8.48 -6.44
N ALA A 100 -13.60 -8.31 -5.84
CA ALA A 100 -14.33 -9.39 -5.21
C ALA A 100 -14.75 -10.48 -6.23
N LEU A 101 -15.14 -10.08 -7.44
CA LEU A 101 -15.52 -11.02 -8.50
C LEU A 101 -14.31 -11.86 -8.97
N ILE A 102 -13.16 -11.23 -9.19
CA ILE A 102 -11.93 -11.95 -9.58
C ILE A 102 -11.54 -12.94 -8.48
N HIS A 103 -11.51 -12.50 -7.21
CA HIS A 103 -11.22 -13.35 -6.08
C HIS A 103 -12.19 -14.54 -6.00
N HIS A 104 -13.49 -14.29 -6.12
CA HIS A 104 -14.52 -15.33 -6.10
C HIS A 104 -14.32 -16.35 -7.21
N ILE A 105 -14.09 -15.91 -8.44
CA ILE A 105 -13.87 -16.80 -9.60
C ILE A 105 -12.64 -17.70 -9.36
N LEU A 106 -11.56 -17.13 -8.84
CA LEU A 106 -10.35 -17.89 -8.53
C LEU A 106 -10.60 -18.93 -7.44
N ALA A 107 -11.28 -18.55 -6.37
CA ALA A 107 -11.64 -19.45 -5.29
C ALA A 107 -12.55 -20.59 -5.74
N GLU A 108 -13.59 -20.33 -6.54
CA GLU A 108 -14.48 -21.34 -7.11
C GLU A 108 -13.75 -22.26 -8.09
N ALA A 109 -12.73 -21.76 -8.77
CA ALA A 109 -11.85 -22.57 -9.62
C ALA A 109 -10.81 -23.40 -8.83
N GLY A 110 -10.86 -23.38 -7.50
CA GLY A 110 -9.94 -24.11 -6.62
C GLY A 110 -8.51 -23.54 -6.59
N ARG A 111 -8.32 -22.28 -6.99
CA ARG A 111 -7.02 -21.60 -6.94
C ARG A 111 -6.84 -20.98 -5.56
N PRO A 112 -5.70 -21.21 -4.87
CA PRO A 112 -5.34 -20.46 -3.69
C PRO A 112 -5.36 -18.95 -4.00
N THR A 113 -6.06 -18.18 -3.19
CA THR A 113 -6.18 -16.73 -3.45
C THR A 113 -6.44 -15.95 -2.18
N GLN A 114 -5.88 -14.75 -2.09
CA GLN A 114 -6.14 -13.76 -1.05
C GLN A 114 -6.63 -12.45 -1.68
N MET A 115 -7.41 -11.69 -0.93
CA MET A 115 -7.91 -10.37 -1.34
C MET A 115 -7.51 -9.33 -0.30
N ALA A 116 -6.98 -8.20 -0.74
CA ALA A 116 -6.51 -7.14 0.15
C ALA A 116 -6.49 -5.76 -0.54
N GLY A 117 -5.99 -4.77 0.17
CA GLY A 117 -5.81 -3.40 -0.33
C GLY A 117 -6.83 -2.44 0.26
N ASN A 118 -7.51 -1.68 -0.59
CA ASN A 118 -8.51 -0.70 -0.15
C ASN A 118 -9.82 -1.34 0.35
N ILE A 119 -9.98 -2.65 0.18
CA ILE A 119 -11.07 -3.45 0.73
C ILE A 119 -10.52 -4.68 1.46
N GLY A 120 -11.28 -5.17 2.42
CA GLY A 120 -10.92 -6.36 3.17
C GLY A 120 -9.77 -6.12 4.14
N ARG A 121 -8.66 -6.84 3.96
CA ARG A 121 -7.44 -6.75 4.78
C ARG A 121 -6.47 -5.71 4.20
N GLY A 122 -5.70 -5.08 5.07
CA GLY A 122 -4.54 -4.29 4.63
C GLY A 122 -3.52 -5.18 3.90
N VAL A 123 -2.80 -4.62 2.94
CA VAL A 123 -1.85 -5.42 2.13
C VAL A 123 -0.70 -6.00 2.95
N LEU A 124 -0.35 -5.38 4.06
CA LEU A 124 0.71 -5.86 4.96
C LEU A 124 0.19 -6.82 6.03
N ASP A 125 -1.12 -7.08 6.05
CA ASP A 125 -1.81 -7.93 7.02
C ASP A 125 -2.24 -9.28 6.42
N ILE A 126 -1.91 -9.53 5.14
CA ILE A 126 -2.17 -10.83 4.51
C ILE A 126 -1.05 -11.82 4.85
N ASP A 127 -1.37 -13.09 4.70
CA ASP A 127 -0.36 -14.13 4.84
C ASP A 127 0.64 -14.05 3.69
N PRO A 128 1.93 -14.40 3.89
CA PRO A 128 2.87 -14.47 2.79
C PRO A 128 2.34 -15.37 1.67
N PRO A 129 2.27 -14.90 0.41
CA PRO A 129 1.70 -15.68 -0.67
C PRO A 129 2.44 -17.00 -0.88
N GLY A 130 1.67 -18.10 -0.93
CA GLY A 130 2.16 -19.44 -1.18
C GLY A 130 2.34 -19.74 -2.66
N GLU A 131 2.83 -20.96 -2.95
CA GLU A 131 3.06 -21.43 -4.32
C GLU A 131 1.78 -21.40 -5.15
N GLY A 132 1.84 -20.78 -6.34
CA GLY A 132 0.72 -20.66 -7.28
C GLY A 132 -0.46 -19.81 -6.79
N GLU A 133 -0.33 -19.19 -5.64
CA GLU A 133 -1.38 -18.34 -5.07
C GLU A 133 -1.56 -17.05 -5.88
N VAL A 134 -2.78 -16.55 -5.94
CA VAL A 134 -3.11 -15.28 -6.60
C VAL A 134 -3.57 -14.26 -5.57
N VAL A 135 -2.83 -13.18 -5.41
CA VAL A 135 -3.22 -12.05 -4.56
C VAL A 135 -3.95 -11.02 -5.40
N VAL A 136 -5.20 -10.70 -5.03
CA VAL A 136 -6.03 -9.71 -5.73
C VAL A 136 -6.12 -8.46 -4.88
N LEU A 137 -5.54 -7.36 -5.37
CA LEU A 137 -5.45 -6.09 -4.65
C LEU A 137 -6.39 -5.04 -5.25
N GLU A 138 -7.24 -4.46 -4.42
CA GLU A 138 -7.90 -3.21 -4.79
C GLU A 138 -7.00 -2.03 -4.44
N LEU A 139 -6.76 -1.15 -5.40
CA LEU A 139 -5.95 0.05 -5.21
C LEU A 139 -6.75 1.32 -5.50
N SER A 140 -6.66 2.28 -4.59
CA SER A 140 -7.14 3.63 -4.83
C SER A 140 -6.15 4.43 -5.67
N SER A 141 -6.60 5.55 -6.25
CA SER A 141 -5.71 6.49 -6.97
C SER A 141 -4.60 7.02 -6.08
N TYR A 142 -4.89 7.32 -4.81
CA TYR A 142 -3.90 7.78 -3.84
C TYR A 142 -2.81 6.74 -3.56
N GLN A 143 -3.19 5.47 -3.51
CA GLN A 143 -2.24 4.37 -3.31
C GLN A 143 -1.36 4.16 -4.54
N THR A 144 -1.95 4.19 -5.74
CA THR A 144 -1.19 3.98 -6.99
C THR A 144 -0.23 5.13 -7.29
N ASP A 145 -0.60 6.37 -6.97
CA ASP A 145 0.22 7.55 -7.25
C ASP A 145 1.52 7.56 -6.42
N LEU A 146 1.47 7.05 -5.20
CA LEU A 146 2.62 7.04 -4.29
C LEU A 146 3.44 5.75 -4.32
N ALA A 147 2.85 4.62 -4.73
CA ALA A 147 3.53 3.32 -4.73
C ALA A 147 4.67 3.25 -5.76
N ARG A 148 5.90 3.45 -5.30
CA ARG A 148 7.10 3.52 -6.15
C ARG A 148 7.54 2.17 -6.72
N ALA A 149 7.14 1.07 -6.11
CA ALA A 149 7.53 -0.28 -6.49
C ALA A 149 6.38 -1.12 -7.07
N LEU A 150 5.33 -0.45 -7.57
CA LEU A 150 4.14 -1.11 -8.10
C LEU A 150 4.46 -1.91 -9.36
N THR A 151 4.51 -3.23 -9.25
CA THR A 151 4.87 -4.15 -10.33
C THR A 151 3.92 -5.37 -10.34
N PRO A 152 2.62 -5.20 -10.61
CA PRO A 152 1.69 -6.32 -10.67
C PRO A 152 1.95 -7.19 -11.90
N ASP A 153 1.61 -8.48 -11.81
CA ASP A 153 1.58 -9.37 -12.98
C ASP A 153 0.42 -9.01 -13.91
N ILE A 154 -0.71 -8.60 -13.34
CA ILE A 154 -1.92 -8.20 -14.09
C ILE A 154 -2.46 -6.90 -13.48
N ALA A 155 -2.71 -5.92 -14.34
CA ALA A 155 -3.38 -4.68 -13.95
C ALA A 155 -4.75 -4.60 -14.64
N VAL A 156 -5.80 -4.38 -13.84
CA VAL A 156 -7.17 -4.18 -14.30
C VAL A 156 -7.56 -2.74 -14.03
N PHE A 157 -7.87 -2.01 -15.08
CA PHE A 157 -8.38 -0.66 -15.01
C PHE A 157 -9.85 -0.66 -15.40
N THR A 158 -10.75 -0.40 -14.45
CA THR A 158 -12.19 -0.55 -14.67
C THR A 158 -12.75 0.54 -15.56
N ASN A 159 -12.50 1.79 -15.22
CA ASN A 159 -12.92 2.97 -15.97
C ASN A 159 -12.25 4.24 -15.42
N LEU A 160 -12.34 5.32 -16.19
CA LEU A 160 -11.92 6.66 -15.80
C LEU A 160 -13.11 7.60 -15.91
N SER A 161 -13.49 8.20 -14.80
CA SER A 161 -14.46 9.28 -14.72
C SER A 161 -13.94 10.40 -13.82
N PRO A 162 -14.42 11.65 -13.97
CA PRO A 162 -14.06 12.71 -13.03
C PRO A 162 -14.45 12.29 -11.60
N ASP A 163 -13.46 12.21 -10.73
CA ASP A 163 -13.59 11.85 -9.32
C ASP A 163 -12.49 12.59 -8.55
N HIS A 164 -12.79 13.05 -7.33
CA HIS A 164 -11.86 13.84 -6.53
C HIS A 164 -11.26 15.07 -7.25
N MET A 165 -12.12 15.81 -7.96
CA MET A 165 -11.73 16.99 -8.74
C MET A 165 -11.81 18.31 -7.93
N ASP A 166 -11.98 18.24 -6.61
CA ASP A 166 -12.12 19.38 -5.70
C ASP A 166 -10.79 20.04 -5.34
#